data_f16d056b15580b8e46552ce73e2cdc40
#
_entry.id   f16d056b15580b8e46552ce73e2cdc40
#
_cell.length_a   1.000
_cell.length_b   1.000
_cell.length_c   1.000
_cell.angle_alpha   90.00
_cell.angle_beta   90.00
_cell.angle_gamma   90.00
#
_symmetry.space_group_name_H-M   'P 1'
#
loop_
_entity.id
_entity.type
_entity.pdbx_description
1 polymer ?
#
loop_
_entity_poly.entity_id
_entity_poly.type
_entity_poly.pdbx_seq_one_letter_code
_entity_poly.pdbx_strand_id
1 'polypeptide(L)'
;MSFTKEKRNRIKNYIMKKIFKKQTDFVKRTADTFSISSTTVYKYVNELEQAGLIVQDSSGNYYLVKTASGSFTFQLKEKTLEEDVIYRETLCSYVKNFPTNVVRIWEYAFMEMFNNVIDHSNAEEVIVSINQNALYTWVNISDNGIGIFRKIADFYHYDNLDDAIFSLFKGKLTTDNHNHSGEGIFFTSKVMDHFGAISDCKIFSQDNTKEVVADLANTTPTFQKMQDRKGTLIIMALANDTTRTLKEIFDMYSDDDGGFTITQIPIKHICDSGYPVSRSQAKRLYFGFDKFKTVILDFKDVEEIGQGFADELFRVYQTNHPDIELRCINTNETIDRMIHRTTIK
;
A
#
# COMPACT_ATOMS: atom_id res chain seq x y z
N MET A 1 -30.83 -25.85 -12.67
CA MET A 1 -30.53 -25.72 -11.22
C MET A 1 -30.32 -24.25 -10.89
N SER A 2 -31.03 -23.75 -9.86
CA SER A 2 -30.81 -22.38 -9.37
C SER A 2 -29.63 -22.37 -8.40
N PHE A 3 -28.58 -21.58 -8.66
CA PHE A 3 -27.47 -21.44 -7.73
C PHE A 3 -27.93 -20.72 -6.45
N THR A 4 -27.25 -21.01 -5.32
CA THR A 4 -27.43 -20.26 -4.07
C THR A 4 -27.10 -18.78 -4.28
N LYS A 5 -27.64 -17.91 -3.43
CA LYS A 5 -27.34 -16.46 -3.46
C LYS A 5 -25.84 -16.21 -3.34
N GLU A 6 -25.15 -16.93 -2.47
CA GLU A 6 -23.71 -16.85 -2.26
C GLU A 6 -22.93 -17.21 -3.52
N LYS A 7 -23.22 -18.36 -4.16
CA LYS A 7 -22.54 -18.75 -5.41
C LYS A 7 -22.76 -17.73 -6.51
N ARG A 8 -23.98 -17.16 -6.64
CA ARG A 8 -24.28 -16.10 -7.61
C ARG A 8 -23.42 -14.85 -7.36
N ASN A 9 -23.31 -14.42 -6.10
CA ASN A 9 -22.49 -13.26 -5.74
C ASN A 9 -21.00 -13.51 -6.03
N ARG A 10 -20.47 -14.69 -5.73
CA ARG A 10 -19.10 -15.07 -6.07
C ARG A 10 -18.83 -15.01 -7.58
N ILE A 11 -19.78 -15.50 -8.41
CA ILE A 11 -19.66 -15.43 -9.88
C ILE A 11 -19.67 -13.96 -10.33
N LYS A 12 -20.61 -13.14 -9.84
CA LYS A 12 -20.69 -11.72 -10.19
C LYS A 12 -19.43 -10.95 -9.79
N ASN A 13 -18.90 -11.18 -8.59
CA ASN A 13 -17.64 -10.58 -8.15
C ASN A 13 -16.46 -11.01 -9.03
N TYR A 14 -16.41 -12.28 -9.41
CA TYR A 14 -15.37 -12.76 -10.33
C TYR A 14 -15.46 -12.08 -11.70
N ILE A 15 -16.67 -11.95 -12.27
CA ILE A 15 -16.90 -11.23 -13.53
C ILE A 15 -16.41 -9.79 -13.42
N MET A 16 -16.81 -9.06 -12.38
CA MET A 16 -16.40 -7.68 -12.16
C MET A 16 -14.89 -7.55 -12.00
N LYS A 17 -14.23 -8.47 -11.27
CA LYS A 17 -12.74 -8.50 -11.13
C LYS A 17 -12.06 -8.72 -12.49
N LYS A 18 -12.62 -9.52 -13.37
CA LYS A 18 -12.08 -9.73 -14.72
C LYS A 18 -12.27 -8.51 -15.64
N ILE A 19 -13.44 -7.87 -15.55
CA ILE A 19 -13.72 -6.62 -16.24
C ILE A 19 -12.78 -5.51 -15.75
N PHE A 20 -12.58 -5.38 -14.44
CA PHE A 20 -11.66 -4.42 -13.85
C PHE A 20 -10.23 -4.60 -14.38
N LYS A 21 -9.79 -5.85 -14.57
CA LYS A 21 -8.50 -6.20 -15.18
C LYS A 21 -8.45 -6.05 -16.71
N LYS A 22 -9.48 -5.51 -17.34
CA LYS A 22 -9.60 -5.36 -18.81
C LYS A 22 -9.39 -6.67 -19.59
N GLN A 23 -9.76 -7.81 -19.00
CA GLN A 23 -9.64 -9.11 -19.65
C GLN A 23 -10.80 -9.31 -20.62
N THR A 24 -10.50 -9.37 -21.92
CA THR A 24 -11.51 -9.50 -22.97
C THR A 24 -12.14 -10.91 -23.03
N ASP A 25 -11.45 -11.92 -22.52
CA ASP A 25 -11.89 -13.32 -22.46
C ASP A 25 -12.62 -13.69 -21.16
N PHE A 26 -13.10 -12.69 -20.40
CA PHE A 26 -13.69 -12.89 -19.06
C PHE A 26 -14.89 -13.85 -19.06
N VAL A 27 -15.68 -13.88 -20.14
CA VAL A 27 -16.83 -14.79 -20.27
C VAL A 27 -16.37 -16.24 -20.27
N LYS A 28 -15.38 -16.57 -21.12
CA LYS A 28 -14.80 -17.91 -21.20
C LYS A 28 -14.18 -18.33 -19.86
N ARG A 29 -13.33 -17.47 -19.30
CA ARG A 29 -12.68 -17.74 -17.99
C ARG A 29 -13.69 -17.96 -16.88
N THR A 30 -14.77 -17.18 -16.85
CA THR A 30 -15.83 -17.36 -15.85
C THR A 30 -16.56 -18.68 -16.04
N ALA A 31 -16.92 -19.01 -17.29
CA ALA A 31 -17.57 -20.27 -17.63
C ALA A 31 -16.73 -21.48 -17.18
N ASP A 32 -15.44 -21.46 -17.50
CA ASP A 32 -14.49 -22.52 -17.15
C ASP A 32 -14.30 -22.61 -15.61
N THR A 33 -14.09 -21.47 -14.94
CA THR A 33 -13.83 -21.45 -13.48
C THR A 33 -15.00 -21.97 -12.65
N PHE A 34 -16.23 -21.67 -13.07
CA PHE A 34 -17.43 -22.05 -12.30
C PHE A 34 -18.18 -23.25 -12.90
N SER A 35 -17.68 -23.84 -13.98
CA SER A 35 -18.30 -24.94 -14.73
C SER A 35 -19.75 -24.60 -15.12
N ILE A 36 -19.97 -23.45 -15.76
CA ILE A 36 -21.25 -22.94 -16.21
C ILE A 36 -21.22 -22.57 -17.69
N SER A 37 -22.39 -22.50 -18.33
CA SER A 37 -22.46 -22.08 -19.75
C SER A 37 -22.17 -20.59 -19.91
N SER A 38 -21.65 -20.20 -21.07
CA SER A 38 -21.48 -18.79 -21.45
C SER A 38 -22.81 -18.02 -21.39
N THR A 39 -23.93 -18.67 -21.72
CA THR A 39 -25.27 -18.10 -21.59
C THR A 39 -25.58 -17.70 -20.15
N THR A 40 -25.17 -18.52 -19.19
CA THR A 40 -25.33 -18.22 -17.76
C THR A 40 -24.45 -17.05 -17.33
N VAL A 41 -23.22 -16.95 -17.87
CA VAL A 41 -22.35 -15.80 -17.61
C VAL A 41 -22.98 -14.52 -18.15
N TYR A 42 -23.44 -14.50 -19.39
CA TYR A 42 -24.13 -13.33 -19.98
C TYR A 42 -25.37 -12.92 -19.21
N LYS A 43 -26.12 -13.88 -18.65
CA LYS A 43 -27.23 -13.55 -17.73
C LYS A 43 -26.74 -12.72 -16.54
N TYR A 44 -25.60 -13.09 -15.91
CA TYR A 44 -25.06 -12.33 -14.79
C TYR A 44 -24.45 -11.00 -15.22
N VAL A 45 -23.87 -10.91 -16.43
CA VAL A 45 -23.43 -9.63 -17.00
C VAL A 45 -24.63 -8.69 -17.15
N ASN A 46 -25.73 -9.14 -17.74
CA ASN A 46 -26.96 -8.32 -17.89
C ASN A 46 -27.53 -7.91 -16.51
N GLU A 47 -27.49 -8.79 -15.52
CA GLU A 47 -27.91 -8.44 -14.14
C GLU A 47 -27.00 -7.37 -13.52
N LEU A 48 -25.70 -7.38 -13.81
CA LEU A 48 -24.75 -6.36 -13.34
C LEU A 48 -24.94 -5.02 -14.07
N GLU A 49 -25.24 -5.03 -15.38
CA GLU A 49 -25.59 -3.84 -16.15
C GLU A 49 -26.89 -3.20 -15.66
N GLN A 50 -27.95 -4.01 -15.48
CA GLN A 50 -29.23 -3.54 -14.96
C GLN A 50 -29.12 -2.97 -13.53
N ALA A 51 -28.18 -3.50 -12.74
CA ALA A 51 -27.85 -2.97 -11.42
C ALA A 51 -26.97 -1.71 -11.46
N GLY A 52 -26.54 -1.26 -12.65
CA GLY A 52 -25.68 -0.08 -12.83
C GLY A 52 -24.25 -0.27 -12.28
N LEU A 53 -23.79 -1.51 -12.16
CA LEU A 53 -22.46 -1.81 -11.61
C LEU A 53 -21.39 -1.89 -12.71
N ILE A 54 -21.78 -2.22 -13.92
CA ILE A 54 -20.94 -2.23 -15.12
C ILE A 54 -21.65 -1.52 -16.27
N VAL A 55 -20.88 -1.08 -17.24
CA VAL A 55 -21.36 -0.45 -18.47
C VAL A 55 -20.55 -0.96 -19.66
N GLN A 56 -21.18 -1.13 -20.81
CA GLN A 56 -20.50 -1.46 -22.07
C GLN A 56 -20.29 -0.18 -22.89
N ASP A 57 -19.08 0.01 -23.43
CA ASP A 57 -18.80 1.11 -24.35
C ASP A 57 -19.24 0.79 -25.80
N SER A 58 -19.11 1.76 -26.69
CA SER A 58 -19.42 1.61 -28.14
C SER A 58 -18.55 0.57 -28.87
N SER A 59 -17.42 0.19 -28.30
CA SER A 59 -16.50 -0.82 -28.82
C SER A 59 -16.77 -2.21 -28.28
N GLY A 60 -17.78 -2.37 -27.41
CA GLY A 60 -18.15 -3.64 -26.80
C GLY A 60 -17.36 -4.01 -25.53
N ASN A 61 -16.49 -3.13 -25.01
CA ASN A 61 -15.73 -3.37 -23.78
C ASN A 61 -16.56 -3.01 -22.55
N TYR A 62 -16.43 -3.80 -21.50
CA TYR A 62 -17.10 -3.56 -20.22
C TYR A 62 -16.19 -2.82 -19.24
N TYR A 63 -16.80 -1.94 -18.45
CA TYR A 63 -16.13 -1.15 -17.39
C TYR A 63 -16.97 -1.15 -16.13
N LEU A 64 -16.31 -1.06 -14.95
CA LEU A 64 -17.02 -0.82 -13.70
C LEU A 64 -17.51 0.62 -13.65
N VAL A 65 -18.75 0.78 -13.22
CA VAL A 65 -19.35 2.11 -13.01
C VAL A 65 -18.85 2.67 -11.69
N LYS A 66 -18.54 3.96 -11.68
CA LYS A 66 -18.27 4.72 -10.47
C LYS A 66 -19.58 4.90 -9.70
N THR A 67 -19.70 4.25 -8.54
CA THR A 67 -20.93 4.25 -7.73
C THR A 67 -21.06 5.45 -6.82
N ALA A 68 -19.92 6.00 -6.36
CA ALA A 68 -19.90 7.21 -5.55
C ALA A 68 -18.59 7.97 -5.71
N SER A 69 -18.63 9.29 -5.46
CA SER A 69 -17.44 10.14 -5.39
C SER A 69 -17.69 11.39 -4.57
N GLY A 70 -16.64 11.92 -3.96
CA GLY A 70 -16.64 13.20 -3.25
C GLY A 70 -15.27 13.86 -3.29
N SER A 71 -15.26 15.18 -3.08
CA SER A 71 -14.03 15.94 -2.90
C SER A 71 -14.33 17.04 -1.87
N PHE A 72 -13.45 17.12 -0.86
CA PHE A 72 -13.60 17.99 0.30
C PHE A 72 -12.29 18.75 0.49
N THR A 73 -12.38 20.06 0.70
CA THR A 73 -11.22 20.93 0.91
C THR A 73 -11.30 21.55 2.29
N PHE A 74 -10.18 21.48 3.03
CA PHE A 74 -10.07 22.03 4.38
C PHE A 74 -8.88 22.99 4.47
N GLN A 75 -9.08 24.11 5.18
CA GLN A 75 -8.05 25.09 5.49
C GLN A 75 -7.47 24.79 6.87
N LEU A 76 -6.16 24.49 6.92
CA LEU A 76 -5.49 24.06 8.15
C LEU A 76 -5.21 25.22 9.12
N LYS A 77 -5.11 26.45 8.62
CA LYS A 77 -4.80 27.65 9.45
C LYS A 77 -5.97 28.19 10.26
N GLU A 78 -7.21 27.90 9.88
CA GLU A 78 -8.38 28.58 10.44
C GLU A 78 -9.11 27.82 11.55
N LYS A 79 -8.84 26.52 11.72
CA LYS A 79 -9.51 25.67 12.72
C LYS A 79 -8.54 24.62 13.28
N THR A 80 -8.72 24.28 14.55
CA THR A 80 -8.25 23.01 15.11
C THR A 80 -9.05 21.91 14.42
N LEU A 81 -8.48 21.29 13.39
CA LEU A 81 -9.07 20.14 12.73
C LEU A 81 -8.77 18.90 13.57
N GLU A 82 -9.80 18.12 13.83
CA GLU A 82 -9.68 16.83 14.51
C GLU A 82 -9.94 15.73 13.46
N GLU A 83 -9.04 14.78 13.32
CA GLU A 83 -9.07 13.76 12.27
C GLU A 83 -10.33 12.88 12.32
N ASP A 84 -10.86 12.61 13.52
CA ASP A 84 -12.09 11.83 13.71
C ASP A 84 -13.34 12.60 13.24
N VAL A 85 -13.36 13.92 13.42
CA VAL A 85 -14.43 14.80 12.91
C VAL A 85 -14.40 14.78 11.38
N ILE A 86 -13.23 14.97 10.78
CA ILE A 86 -13.08 14.98 9.33
C ILE A 86 -13.42 13.60 8.72
N TYR A 87 -13.03 12.48 9.37
CA TYR A 87 -13.46 11.16 8.95
C TYR A 87 -14.99 11.03 8.92
N ARG A 88 -15.68 11.47 9.97
CA ARG A 88 -17.15 11.43 10.05
C ARG A 88 -17.83 12.27 8.98
N GLU A 89 -17.30 13.45 8.70
CA GLU A 89 -17.86 14.39 7.72
C GLU A 89 -17.59 13.97 6.27
N THR A 90 -16.55 13.17 6.02
CA THR A 90 -16.13 12.78 4.68
C THR A 90 -16.37 11.29 4.41
N LEU A 91 -15.43 10.44 4.80
CA LEU A 91 -15.34 9.02 4.38
C LEU A 91 -16.42 8.13 5.01
N CYS A 92 -16.83 8.41 6.26
CA CYS A 92 -17.74 7.54 7.01
C CYS A 92 -19.03 7.21 6.23
N SER A 93 -19.62 8.22 5.58
CA SER A 93 -20.87 8.03 4.81
C SER A 93 -20.75 7.05 3.64
N TYR A 94 -19.55 6.91 3.06
CA TYR A 94 -19.27 6.02 1.94
C TYR A 94 -19.04 4.57 2.38
N VAL A 95 -18.49 4.36 3.57
CA VAL A 95 -18.05 3.03 4.01
C VAL A 95 -18.91 2.40 5.11
N LYS A 96 -19.81 3.14 5.77
CA LYS A 96 -20.60 2.70 6.93
C LYS A 96 -21.42 1.42 6.72
N ASN A 97 -21.75 1.09 5.48
CA ASN A 97 -22.54 -0.10 5.12
C ASN A 97 -21.68 -1.31 4.73
N PHE A 98 -20.34 -1.18 4.76
CA PHE A 98 -19.42 -2.27 4.47
C PHE A 98 -19.24 -3.20 5.69
N PRO A 99 -18.59 -4.37 5.52
CA PRO A 99 -18.22 -5.21 6.63
C PRO A 99 -17.45 -4.44 7.72
N THR A 100 -17.66 -4.77 8.97
CA THR A 100 -17.10 -4.04 10.13
C THR A 100 -15.56 -3.93 10.07
N ASN A 101 -14.88 -4.98 9.59
CA ASN A 101 -13.42 -4.95 9.41
C ASN A 101 -13.00 -3.90 8.36
N VAL A 102 -13.74 -3.76 7.26
CA VAL A 102 -13.49 -2.75 6.21
C VAL A 102 -13.65 -1.34 6.77
N VAL A 103 -14.74 -1.11 7.53
CA VAL A 103 -14.99 0.19 8.18
C VAL A 103 -13.85 0.54 9.13
N ARG A 104 -13.42 -0.41 9.98
CA ARG A 104 -12.31 -0.19 10.94
C ARG A 104 -10.97 0.06 10.25
N ILE A 105 -10.69 -0.63 9.13
CA ILE A 105 -9.47 -0.39 8.36
C ILE A 105 -9.48 1.04 7.80
N TRP A 106 -10.61 1.48 7.22
CA TRP A 106 -10.71 2.83 6.68
C TRP A 106 -10.64 3.91 7.76
N GLU A 107 -11.29 3.70 8.90
CA GLU A 107 -11.23 4.60 10.04
C GLU A 107 -9.77 4.80 10.51
N TYR A 108 -9.07 3.70 10.79
CA TYR A 108 -7.67 3.73 11.18
C TYR A 108 -6.78 4.43 10.14
N ALA A 109 -6.82 3.95 8.89
CA ALA A 109 -5.95 4.44 7.84
C ALA A 109 -6.19 5.93 7.51
N PHE A 110 -7.46 6.36 7.52
CA PHE A 110 -7.81 7.74 7.27
C PHE A 110 -7.29 8.65 8.39
N MET A 111 -7.54 8.30 9.64
CA MET A 111 -7.10 9.08 10.80
C MET A 111 -5.57 9.20 10.85
N GLU A 112 -4.83 8.11 10.68
CA GLU A 112 -3.37 8.11 10.64
C GLU A 112 -2.82 9.03 9.53
N MET A 113 -3.38 8.94 8.33
CA MET A 113 -2.89 9.74 7.20
C MET A 113 -3.32 11.21 7.31
N PHE A 114 -4.50 11.50 7.84
CA PHE A 114 -4.95 12.87 8.03
C PHE A 114 -4.19 13.55 9.19
N ASN A 115 -3.91 12.83 10.26
CA ASN A 115 -3.07 13.29 11.36
C ASN A 115 -1.65 13.66 10.88
N ASN A 116 -1.06 12.84 9.99
CA ASN A 116 0.22 13.19 9.39
C ASN A 116 0.18 14.53 8.63
N VAL A 117 -0.95 14.90 8.03
CA VAL A 117 -1.10 16.21 7.40
C VAL A 117 -1.14 17.31 8.47
N ILE A 118 -1.96 17.15 9.52
CA ILE A 118 -2.10 18.13 10.60
C ILE A 118 -0.74 18.41 11.26
N ASP A 119 -0.03 17.35 11.68
CA ASP A 119 1.13 17.47 12.55
C ASP A 119 2.43 17.69 11.77
N HIS A 120 2.47 17.26 10.52
CA HIS A 120 3.74 17.14 9.81
C HIS A 120 3.85 17.91 8.51
N SER A 121 2.76 18.31 7.85
CA SER A 121 2.84 18.88 6.50
C SER A 121 3.27 20.35 6.46
N ASN A 122 2.98 21.14 7.49
CA ASN A 122 3.01 22.61 7.45
C ASN A 122 2.18 23.17 6.27
N ALA A 123 1.15 22.47 5.86
CA ALA A 123 0.28 22.89 4.77
C ALA A 123 -0.71 23.98 5.20
N GLU A 124 -1.21 24.70 4.21
CA GLU A 124 -2.32 25.65 4.39
C GLU A 124 -3.66 24.99 4.05
N GLU A 125 -3.62 24.04 3.12
CA GLU A 125 -4.80 23.39 2.55
C GLU A 125 -4.57 21.88 2.41
N VAL A 126 -5.63 21.11 2.68
CA VAL A 126 -5.70 19.67 2.40
C VAL A 126 -6.98 19.35 1.64
N ILE A 127 -6.87 18.49 0.63
CA ILE A 127 -7.97 17.99 -0.18
C ILE A 127 -8.12 16.50 0.03
N VAL A 128 -9.31 16.07 0.45
CA VAL A 128 -9.71 14.67 0.53
C VAL A 128 -10.58 14.33 -0.67
N SER A 129 -10.17 13.35 -1.47
CA SER A 129 -10.95 12.87 -2.62
C SER A 129 -11.31 11.40 -2.45
N ILE A 130 -12.56 11.06 -2.62
CA ILE A 130 -13.10 9.71 -2.48
C ILE A 130 -13.66 9.26 -3.82
N ASN A 131 -13.34 8.05 -4.23
CA ASN A 131 -13.91 7.39 -5.42
C ASN A 131 -14.27 5.96 -5.05
N GLN A 132 -15.41 5.48 -5.55
CA GLN A 132 -15.90 4.15 -5.24
C GLN A 132 -16.53 3.49 -6.46
N ASN A 133 -16.31 2.19 -6.61
CA ASN A 133 -17.07 1.33 -7.50
C ASN A 133 -17.54 0.08 -6.73
N ALA A 134 -18.13 -0.89 -7.41
CA ALA A 134 -18.64 -2.11 -6.78
C ALA A 134 -17.57 -2.98 -6.08
N LEU A 135 -16.28 -2.85 -6.45
CA LEU A 135 -15.19 -3.68 -5.91
C LEU A 135 -14.30 -2.95 -4.92
N TYR A 136 -14.03 -1.67 -5.16
CA TYR A 136 -13.00 -0.92 -4.46
C TYR A 136 -13.49 0.45 -4.03
N THR A 137 -12.91 0.93 -2.95
CA THR A 137 -12.92 2.33 -2.53
C THR A 137 -11.50 2.87 -2.62
N TRP A 138 -11.35 4.09 -3.16
CA TRP A 138 -10.10 4.86 -3.21
C TRP A 138 -10.27 6.13 -2.41
N VAL A 139 -9.26 6.45 -1.62
CA VAL A 139 -9.15 7.72 -0.89
C VAL A 139 -7.81 8.34 -1.19
N ASN A 140 -7.83 9.60 -1.63
CA ASN A 140 -6.66 10.40 -1.83
C ASN A 140 -6.68 11.56 -0.83
N ILE A 141 -5.56 11.78 -0.13
CA ILE A 141 -5.36 12.92 0.76
C ILE A 141 -4.18 13.71 0.19
N SER A 142 -4.44 14.96 -0.21
CA SER A 142 -3.46 15.82 -0.87
C SER A 142 -3.29 17.12 -0.10
N ASP A 143 -2.11 17.38 0.41
CA ASP A 143 -1.74 18.65 1.03
C ASP A 143 -0.83 19.50 0.10
N ASN A 144 -0.67 20.78 0.44
CA ASN A 144 0.23 21.71 -0.24
C ASN A 144 1.45 22.10 0.62
N GLY A 145 1.84 21.22 1.56
CA GLY A 145 2.90 21.48 2.54
C GLY A 145 4.32 21.26 2.02
N ILE A 146 5.20 20.91 2.95
CA ILE A 146 6.65 20.78 2.66
C ILE A 146 7.04 19.49 1.93
N GLY A 147 6.16 18.48 1.90
CA GLY A 147 6.41 17.17 1.30
C GLY A 147 7.04 16.18 2.28
N ILE A 148 6.48 14.95 2.29
CA ILE A 148 6.84 13.92 3.26
C ILE A 148 8.30 13.48 3.13
N PHE A 149 8.80 13.25 1.91
CA PHE A 149 10.17 12.74 1.74
C PHE A 149 11.21 13.78 2.11
N ARG A 150 10.96 15.07 1.81
CA ARG A 150 11.82 16.18 2.19
C ARG A 150 11.87 16.33 3.71
N LYS A 151 10.73 16.30 4.38
CA LYS A 151 10.67 16.38 5.84
C LYS A 151 11.47 15.26 6.50
N ILE A 152 11.33 14.02 6.01
CA ILE A 152 12.09 12.88 6.53
C ILE A 152 13.58 13.04 6.25
N ALA A 153 13.97 13.42 5.03
CA ALA A 153 15.38 13.61 4.66
C ALA A 153 16.05 14.69 5.53
N ASP A 154 15.39 15.83 5.72
CA ASP A 154 15.90 16.93 6.53
C ASP A 154 16.06 16.51 8.02
N PHE A 155 15.08 15.80 8.58
CA PHE A 155 15.10 15.37 9.98
C PHE A 155 16.19 14.34 10.28
N TYR A 156 16.37 13.34 9.39
CA TYR A 156 17.36 12.28 9.55
C TYR A 156 18.71 12.61 8.88
N HIS A 157 18.85 13.82 8.30
CA HIS A 157 20.05 14.27 7.60
C HIS A 157 20.48 13.33 6.47
N TYR A 158 19.50 12.84 5.67
CA TYR A 158 19.79 12.04 4.48
C TYR A 158 20.28 12.91 3.34
N ASP A 159 21.26 12.42 2.59
CA ASP A 159 21.85 13.13 1.44
C ASP A 159 20.90 13.20 0.23
N ASN A 160 19.88 12.32 0.20
CA ASN A 160 18.93 12.23 -0.91
C ASN A 160 17.55 11.74 -0.45
N LEU A 161 16.54 11.96 -1.29
CA LEU A 161 15.14 11.56 -0.98
C LEU A 161 14.91 10.05 -1.09
N ASP A 162 15.73 9.31 -1.81
CA ASP A 162 15.57 7.86 -1.98
C ASP A 162 15.82 7.12 -0.66
N ASP A 163 16.75 7.61 0.16
CA ASP A 163 16.99 7.08 1.51
C ASP A 163 15.79 7.36 2.45
N ALA A 164 15.14 8.51 2.30
CA ALA A 164 13.90 8.82 3.02
C ALA A 164 12.76 7.86 2.60
N ILE A 165 12.58 7.65 1.31
CA ILE A 165 11.58 6.71 0.76
C ILE A 165 11.85 5.29 1.26
N PHE A 166 13.11 4.85 1.17
CA PHE A 166 13.49 3.51 1.62
C PHE A 166 13.22 3.30 3.12
N SER A 167 13.41 4.35 3.93
CA SER A 167 13.15 4.29 5.37
C SER A 167 11.68 4.07 5.72
N LEU A 168 10.73 4.47 4.86
CA LEU A 168 9.31 4.21 5.05
C LEU A 168 8.96 2.71 5.02
N PHE A 169 9.71 1.89 4.26
CA PHE A 169 9.49 0.44 4.25
C PHE A 169 9.82 -0.22 5.59
N LYS A 170 10.73 0.38 6.39
CA LYS A 170 11.18 -0.18 7.65
C LYS A 170 10.16 -0.01 8.77
N GLY A 171 9.40 1.08 8.77
CA GLY A 171 8.53 1.48 9.88
C GLY A 171 9.30 2.14 11.03
N LYS A 172 8.58 2.48 12.10
CA LYS A 172 9.11 3.23 13.27
C LYS A 172 9.84 4.51 12.88
N LEU A 173 9.30 5.18 11.85
CA LEU A 173 9.84 6.40 11.31
C LEU A 173 8.97 7.58 11.74
N THR A 174 9.46 8.38 12.67
CA THR A 174 8.78 9.59 13.13
C THR A 174 9.73 10.77 13.19
N THR A 175 9.23 11.92 12.82
CA THR A 175 9.91 13.21 13.02
C THR A 175 9.49 13.89 14.32
N ASP A 176 8.64 13.25 15.13
CA ASP A 176 8.21 13.66 16.46
C ASP A 176 8.13 12.44 17.39
N ASN A 177 9.22 12.15 18.09
CA ASN A 177 9.33 11.00 18.99
C ASN A 177 8.50 11.13 20.28
N HIS A 178 7.95 12.32 20.59
CA HIS A 178 7.18 12.53 21.81
C HIS A 178 5.70 12.22 21.63
N ASN A 179 5.16 12.47 20.44
CA ASN A 179 3.73 12.36 20.16
C ASN A 179 3.37 11.20 19.23
N HIS A 180 4.34 10.65 18.50
CA HIS A 180 4.07 9.65 17.46
C HIS A 180 5.02 8.45 17.54
N SER A 181 4.46 7.24 17.41
CA SER A 181 5.23 5.98 17.35
C SER A 181 5.95 5.77 15.99
N GLY A 182 5.56 6.51 14.96
CA GLY A 182 6.06 6.33 13.58
C GLY A 182 5.55 5.06 12.91
N GLU A 183 4.43 4.53 13.34
CA GLU A 183 3.86 3.24 12.92
C GLU A 183 2.74 3.40 11.88
N GLY A 184 2.06 4.56 11.86
CA GLY A 184 0.85 4.79 11.09
C GLY A 184 1.00 4.53 9.59
N ILE A 185 2.06 5.07 8.95
CA ILE A 185 2.32 4.83 7.52
C ILE A 185 2.63 3.35 7.27
N PHE A 186 3.43 2.72 8.14
CA PHE A 186 3.80 1.32 7.99
C PHE A 186 2.55 0.42 8.01
N PHE A 187 1.76 0.47 9.07
CA PHE A 187 0.57 -0.38 9.21
C PHE A 187 -0.50 -0.06 8.17
N THR A 188 -0.72 1.23 7.85
CA THR A 188 -1.62 1.62 6.76
C THR A 188 -1.17 1.02 5.43
N SER A 189 0.12 1.08 5.12
CA SER A 189 0.66 0.50 3.89
C SER A 189 0.52 -1.03 3.82
N LYS A 190 0.53 -1.72 4.97
CA LYS A 190 0.39 -3.19 5.05
C LYS A 190 -1.07 -3.64 4.97
N VAL A 191 -2.01 -2.87 5.51
CA VAL A 191 -3.42 -3.27 5.53
C VAL A 191 -4.17 -2.93 4.25
N MET A 192 -3.78 -1.86 3.54
CA MET A 192 -4.38 -1.48 2.25
C MET A 192 -4.02 -2.46 1.14
N ASP A 193 -4.87 -2.59 0.12
CA ASP A 193 -4.53 -3.32 -1.11
C ASP A 193 -3.48 -2.55 -1.91
N HIS A 194 -3.60 -1.23 -1.93
CA HIS A 194 -2.61 -0.31 -2.46
C HIS A 194 -2.43 0.87 -1.52
N PHE A 195 -1.19 1.22 -1.27
CA PHE A 195 -0.77 2.44 -0.59
C PHE A 195 0.31 3.14 -1.40
N GLY A 196 0.14 4.42 -1.66
CA GLY A 196 1.13 5.25 -2.34
C GLY A 196 1.30 6.61 -1.66
N ALA A 197 2.53 7.10 -1.64
CA ALA A 197 2.84 8.49 -1.29
C ALA A 197 3.65 9.11 -2.42
N ILE A 198 3.23 10.28 -2.88
CA ILE A 198 3.88 11.04 -3.95
C ILE A 198 4.25 12.40 -3.39
N SER A 199 5.51 12.77 -3.52
CA SER A 199 6.04 14.07 -3.11
C SER A 199 7.35 14.34 -3.84
N ASP A 200 7.67 15.58 -4.14
CA ASP A 200 8.95 16.00 -4.77
C ASP A 200 9.32 15.15 -6.02
N CYS A 201 8.35 14.86 -6.89
CA CYS A 201 8.51 13.99 -8.07
C CYS A 201 8.98 12.56 -7.76
N LYS A 202 8.90 12.13 -6.52
CA LYS A 202 9.25 10.78 -6.05
C LYS A 202 8.01 10.03 -5.59
N ILE A 203 8.09 8.69 -5.61
CA ILE A 203 7.00 7.80 -5.28
C ILE A 203 7.47 6.74 -4.29
N PHE A 204 6.76 6.63 -3.17
CA PHE A 204 6.72 5.43 -2.35
C PHE A 204 5.46 4.65 -2.69
N SER A 205 5.57 3.36 -2.98
CA SER A 205 4.40 2.52 -3.26
C SER A 205 4.55 1.15 -2.63
N GLN A 206 3.47 0.68 -2.02
CA GLN A 206 3.34 -0.68 -1.53
C GLN A 206 2.05 -1.29 -2.06
N ASP A 207 2.21 -2.39 -2.80
CA ASP A 207 1.12 -3.16 -3.35
C ASP A 207 1.05 -4.51 -2.67
N ASN A 208 -0.04 -4.73 -1.96
CA ASN A 208 -0.36 -6.02 -1.39
C ASN A 208 -1.19 -6.87 -2.38
N THR A 209 -1.68 -6.23 -3.46
CA THR A 209 -2.28 -6.91 -4.62
C THR A 209 -1.75 -6.29 -5.90
N LYS A 210 -1.24 -7.10 -6.83
CA LYS A 210 -0.70 -6.64 -8.14
C LYS A 210 -1.75 -5.97 -9.05
N GLU A 211 -2.98 -5.83 -8.60
CA GLU A 211 -4.14 -5.56 -9.44
C GLU A 211 -4.54 -4.10 -9.52
N VAL A 212 -4.18 -3.30 -8.52
CA VAL A 212 -4.70 -1.94 -8.33
C VAL A 212 -3.82 -0.85 -8.95
N VAL A 213 -2.50 -1.08 -9.04
CA VAL A 213 -1.52 -0.03 -9.36
C VAL A 213 -1.52 0.42 -10.80
N ALA A 214 -1.68 -0.50 -11.74
CA ALA A 214 -1.56 -0.18 -13.16
C ALA A 214 -2.61 0.83 -13.65
N ASP A 215 -3.77 0.88 -13.00
CA ASP A 215 -4.88 1.76 -13.40
C ASP A 215 -4.82 3.15 -12.75
N LEU A 216 -4.31 3.26 -11.54
CA LEU A 216 -4.20 4.55 -10.82
C LEU A 216 -3.15 5.48 -11.43
N ALA A 217 -2.02 4.94 -11.87
CA ALA A 217 -0.97 5.71 -12.53
C ALA A 217 -1.40 6.26 -13.89
N ASN A 218 -2.30 5.54 -14.60
CA ASN A 218 -2.69 5.88 -15.97
C ASN A 218 -4.01 6.66 -16.07
N THR A 219 -4.82 6.69 -15.02
CA THR A 219 -6.20 7.23 -15.10
C THR A 219 -6.42 8.53 -14.35
N THR A 220 -5.45 9.01 -13.59
CA THR A 220 -5.64 10.24 -12.82
C THR A 220 -4.92 11.42 -13.48
N PRO A 221 -5.66 12.38 -14.09
CA PRO A 221 -5.09 13.69 -14.50
C PRO A 221 -4.36 14.38 -13.34
N THR A 222 -4.66 14.00 -12.11
CA THR A 222 -4.04 14.44 -10.87
C THR A 222 -2.56 14.02 -10.77
N PHE A 223 -2.20 12.84 -11.25
CA PHE A 223 -0.82 12.33 -11.18
C PHE A 223 0.15 13.21 -11.99
N GLN A 224 -0.21 13.54 -13.23
CA GLN A 224 0.62 14.43 -14.08
C GLN A 224 0.69 15.87 -13.53
N LYS A 225 -0.37 16.36 -12.90
CA LYS A 225 -0.40 17.71 -12.30
C LYS A 225 0.35 17.79 -10.98
N MET A 226 0.59 16.66 -10.29
CA MET A 226 1.27 16.64 -9.00
C MET A 226 2.80 16.49 -9.10
N GLN A 227 3.33 16.15 -10.28
CA GLN A 227 4.80 16.14 -10.48
C GLN A 227 5.46 17.49 -10.19
N ASP A 228 4.72 18.58 -10.40
CA ASP A 228 5.21 19.96 -10.18
C ASP A 228 4.67 20.62 -8.90
N ARG A 229 3.89 19.91 -8.07
CA ARG A 229 3.29 20.46 -6.86
C ARG A 229 4.16 20.23 -5.63
N LYS A 230 4.25 21.27 -4.78
CA LYS A 230 4.71 21.11 -3.39
C LYS A 230 3.66 20.32 -2.59
N GLY A 231 4.12 19.62 -1.54
CA GLY A 231 3.25 18.86 -0.64
C GLY A 231 3.30 17.36 -0.89
N THR A 232 2.33 16.67 -0.30
CA THR A 232 2.22 15.21 -0.38
C THR A 232 0.87 14.81 -0.93
N LEU A 233 0.84 13.77 -1.76
CA LEU A 233 -0.35 13.03 -2.13
C LEU A 233 -0.26 11.62 -1.57
N ILE A 234 -1.17 11.27 -0.67
CA ILE A 234 -1.39 9.89 -0.23
C ILE A 234 -2.51 9.29 -1.06
N ILE A 235 -2.29 8.08 -1.55
CA ILE A 235 -3.25 7.28 -2.33
C ILE A 235 -3.48 5.99 -1.59
N MET A 236 -4.72 5.68 -1.25
CA MET A 236 -5.13 4.44 -0.58
C MET A 236 -6.24 3.76 -1.36
N ALA A 237 -6.16 2.45 -1.52
CA ALA A 237 -7.23 1.65 -2.10
C ALA A 237 -7.45 0.37 -1.30
N LEU A 238 -8.73 0.01 -1.11
CA LEU A 238 -9.13 -1.19 -0.39
C LEU A 238 -10.34 -1.83 -1.06
N ALA A 239 -10.33 -3.17 -1.18
CA ALA A 239 -11.47 -3.92 -1.64
C ALA A 239 -12.64 -3.81 -0.64
N ASN A 240 -13.84 -3.54 -1.15
CA ASN A 240 -15.04 -3.33 -0.32
C ASN A 240 -15.47 -4.59 0.43
N ASP A 241 -14.96 -5.77 0.04
CA ASP A 241 -15.27 -7.09 0.60
C ASP A 241 -14.02 -7.80 1.16
N THR A 242 -12.95 -7.07 1.48
CA THR A 242 -11.74 -7.68 2.04
C THR A 242 -12.06 -8.41 3.35
N THR A 243 -11.41 -9.56 3.53
CA THR A 243 -11.49 -10.32 4.79
C THR A 243 -10.37 -9.97 5.77
N ARG A 244 -9.41 -9.15 5.35
CA ARG A 244 -8.27 -8.69 6.16
C ARG A 244 -8.77 -7.92 7.39
N THR A 245 -8.06 -8.00 8.50
CA THR A 245 -8.35 -7.23 9.70
C THR A 245 -7.11 -6.48 10.18
N LEU A 246 -7.30 -5.36 10.89
CA LEU A 246 -6.19 -4.63 11.52
C LEU A 246 -5.43 -5.52 12.50
N LYS A 247 -6.18 -6.33 13.29
CA LYS A 247 -5.57 -7.23 14.27
C LYS A 247 -4.59 -8.20 13.64
N GLU A 248 -4.96 -8.87 12.55
CA GLU A 248 -4.07 -9.79 11.83
C GLU A 248 -2.80 -9.09 11.35
N ILE A 249 -2.92 -7.85 10.87
CA ILE A 249 -1.75 -7.09 10.41
C ILE A 249 -0.88 -6.66 11.59
N PHE A 250 -1.45 -6.17 12.69
CA PHE A 250 -0.67 -5.82 13.88
C PHE A 250 0.05 -7.06 14.46
N ASP A 251 -0.67 -8.19 14.60
CA ASP A 251 -0.10 -9.44 15.13
C ASP A 251 1.07 -9.97 14.29
N MET A 252 1.07 -9.75 12.96
CA MET A 252 2.18 -10.17 12.08
C MET A 252 3.50 -9.44 12.36
N TYR A 253 3.44 -8.22 12.89
CA TYR A 253 4.61 -7.36 13.09
C TYR A 253 4.90 -7.07 14.57
N SER A 254 4.14 -7.70 15.47
CA SER A 254 4.30 -7.60 16.92
C SER A 254 4.88 -8.88 17.50
N ASP A 255 5.55 -8.74 18.65
CA ASP A 255 5.93 -9.87 19.48
C ASP A 255 4.80 -10.27 20.45
N ASP A 256 5.07 -11.27 21.29
CA ASP A 256 4.11 -11.80 22.27
C ASP A 256 3.67 -10.73 23.31
N ASP A 257 4.48 -9.70 23.52
CA ASP A 257 4.18 -8.56 24.40
C ASP A 257 3.36 -7.47 23.68
N GLY A 258 3.03 -7.66 22.42
CA GLY A 258 2.20 -6.76 21.60
C GLY A 258 2.95 -5.53 21.06
N GLY A 259 4.27 -5.47 21.22
CA GLY A 259 5.11 -4.38 20.68
C GLY A 259 5.43 -4.57 19.19
N PHE A 260 5.46 -3.49 18.42
CA PHE A 260 5.92 -3.52 17.02
C PHE A 260 7.43 -3.77 16.97
N THR A 261 7.84 -5.03 16.90
CA THR A 261 9.24 -5.46 16.97
C THR A 261 9.71 -6.21 15.74
N ILE A 262 8.83 -6.46 14.78
CA ILE A 262 9.11 -7.17 13.54
C ILE A 262 8.90 -6.23 12.36
N THR A 263 9.83 -6.18 11.42
CA THR A 263 9.65 -5.46 10.16
C THR A 263 9.95 -6.35 8.96
N GLN A 264 9.34 -6.02 7.80
CA GLN A 264 9.58 -6.70 6.53
C GLN A 264 9.94 -5.68 5.45
N ILE A 265 11.12 -5.84 4.86
CA ILE A 265 11.72 -4.88 3.94
C ILE A 265 11.95 -5.53 2.57
N PRO A 266 11.35 -5.00 1.50
CA PRO A 266 11.60 -5.47 0.14
C PRO A 266 12.97 -5.00 -0.36
N ILE A 267 13.90 -5.94 -0.53
CA ILE A 267 15.29 -5.66 -0.92
C ILE A 267 15.40 -5.02 -2.30
N LYS A 268 14.48 -5.31 -3.21
CA LYS A 268 14.47 -4.75 -4.57
C LYS A 268 14.45 -3.20 -4.62
N HIS A 269 14.00 -2.55 -3.56
CA HIS A 269 13.90 -1.08 -3.50
C HIS A 269 15.16 -0.39 -2.94
N ILE A 270 16.19 -1.16 -2.57
CA ILE A 270 17.42 -0.57 -2.00
C ILE A 270 18.27 0.18 -3.04
N CYS A 271 18.10 -0.15 -4.31
CA CYS A 271 18.74 0.51 -5.44
C CYS A 271 17.89 0.38 -6.71
N ASP A 272 18.03 1.34 -7.63
CA ASP A 272 17.26 1.40 -8.88
C ASP A 272 17.44 0.16 -9.77
N SER A 273 18.62 -0.47 -9.71
CA SER A 273 18.91 -1.69 -10.47
C SER A 273 18.20 -2.94 -9.92
N GLY A 274 17.65 -2.89 -8.70
CA GLY A 274 17.15 -4.08 -8.00
C GLY A 274 18.22 -5.11 -7.65
N TYR A 275 19.51 -4.76 -7.85
CA TYR A 275 20.68 -5.61 -7.63
C TYR A 275 21.65 -4.96 -6.63
N PRO A 276 21.51 -5.20 -5.33
CA PRO A 276 22.36 -4.61 -4.32
C PRO A 276 23.74 -5.30 -4.29
N VAL A 277 24.82 -4.52 -4.49
CA VAL A 277 26.18 -5.06 -4.62
C VAL A 277 27.14 -4.57 -3.55
N SER A 278 26.95 -3.35 -3.01
CA SER A 278 27.96 -2.67 -2.24
C SER A 278 27.71 -2.71 -0.73
N ARG A 279 28.81 -2.58 0.04
CA ARG A 279 28.73 -2.42 1.51
C ARG A 279 27.96 -1.17 1.92
N SER A 280 28.03 -0.10 1.17
CA SER A 280 27.28 1.13 1.46
C SER A 280 25.77 0.93 1.32
N GLN A 281 25.33 0.13 0.35
CA GLN A 281 23.91 -0.25 0.23
C GLN A 281 23.46 -1.09 1.44
N ALA A 282 24.28 -2.04 1.90
CA ALA A 282 23.98 -2.80 3.11
C ALA A 282 23.88 -1.88 4.35
N LYS A 283 24.79 -0.91 4.49
CA LYS A 283 24.77 0.06 5.59
C LYS A 283 23.50 0.91 5.59
N ARG A 284 23.06 1.39 4.44
CA ARG A 284 21.78 2.09 4.30
C ARG A 284 20.59 1.19 4.64
N LEU A 285 20.67 -0.10 4.26
CA LEU A 285 19.64 -1.09 4.58
C LEU A 285 19.49 -1.24 6.09
N TYR A 286 20.55 -1.54 6.81
CA TYR A 286 20.45 -1.87 8.23
C TYR A 286 20.39 -0.64 9.16
N PHE A 287 20.50 0.57 8.64
CA PHE A 287 20.28 1.78 9.44
C PHE A 287 18.89 1.75 10.10
N GLY A 288 18.85 1.77 11.44
CA GLY A 288 17.62 1.71 12.23
C GLY A 288 17.05 0.30 12.48
N PHE A 289 17.81 -0.77 12.17
CA PHE A 289 17.41 -2.14 12.52
C PHE A 289 17.41 -2.40 14.04
N ASP A 290 18.19 -1.62 14.79
CA ASP A 290 18.25 -1.62 16.26
C ASP A 290 16.91 -1.36 16.93
N LYS A 291 15.93 -0.82 16.19
CA LYS A 291 14.55 -0.63 16.68
C LYS A 291 13.70 -1.90 16.66
N PHE A 292 14.21 -3.01 16.10
CA PHE A 292 13.46 -4.24 15.88
C PHE A 292 14.19 -5.44 16.49
N LYS A 293 13.42 -6.47 16.87
CA LYS A 293 13.95 -7.79 17.30
C LYS A 293 14.15 -8.70 16.09
N THR A 294 13.24 -8.60 15.10
CA THR A 294 13.29 -9.41 13.88
C THR A 294 13.15 -8.53 12.65
N VAL A 295 14.07 -8.69 11.70
CA VAL A 295 14.03 -8.03 10.40
C VAL A 295 13.88 -9.07 9.30
N ILE A 296 12.76 -9.05 8.59
CA ILE A 296 12.49 -9.93 7.48
C ILE A 296 12.96 -9.24 6.19
N LEU A 297 13.94 -9.83 5.52
CA LEU A 297 14.51 -9.39 4.26
C LEU A 297 13.80 -10.11 3.13
N ASP A 298 12.99 -9.39 2.36
CA ASP A 298 12.20 -9.96 1.27
C ASP A 298 12.93 -9.79 -0.07
N PHE A 299 13.43 -10.91 -0.60
CA PHE A 299 14.17 -10.98 -1.86
C PHE A 299 13.29 -11.22 -3.09
N LYS A 300 11.99 -11.03 -2.96
CA LYS A 300 11.08 -11.14 -4.10
C LYS A 300 11.50 -10.21 -5.23
N ASP A 301 11.55 -10.74 -6.46
CA ASP A 301 11.98 -10.05 -7.67
C ASP A 301 13.44 -9.55 -7.62
N VAL A 302 14.30 -10.13 -6.77
CA VAL A 302 15.75 -9.94 -6.73
C VAL A 302 16.43 -11.20 -7.31
N GLU A 303 17.22 -11.04 -8.36
CA GLU A 303 17.87 -12.17 -9.03
C GLU A 303 19.16 -12.60 -8.30
N GLU A 304 19.97 -11.64 -7.87
CA GLU A 304 21.24 -11.88 -7.20
C GLU A 304 21.62 -10.71 -6.27
N ILE A 305 22.64 -10.95 -5.42
CA ILE A 305 23.23 -9.93 -4.55
C ILE A 305 24.76 -10.00 -4.65
N GLY A 306 25.43 -8.84 -4.52
CA GLY A 306 26.89 -8.80 -4.54
C GLY A 306 27.53 -9.27 -3.25
N GLN A 307 28.77 -9.79 -3.36
CA GLN A 307 29.55 -10.27 -2.21
C GLN A 307 29.74 -9.19 -1.13
N GLY A 308 30.00 -7.93 -1.54
CA GLY A 308 30.20 -6.83 -0.59
C GLY A 308 28.96 -6.52 0.22
N PHE A 309 27.77 -6.57 -0.41
CA PHE A 309 26.49 -6.39 0.27
C PHE A 309 26.22 -7.56 1.24
N ALA A 310 26.38 -8.80 0.78
CA ALA A 310 26.14 -9.99 1.59
C ALA A 310 27.09 -10.05 2.81
N ASP A 311 28.41 -9.83 2.60
CA ASP A 311 29.41 -9.82 3.67
C ASP A 311 29.11 -8.78 4.75
N GLU A 312 28.78 -7.55 4.33
CA GLU A 312 28.47 -6.45 5.26
C GLU A 312 27.20 -6.74 6.08
N LEU A 313 26.17 -7.31 5.47
CA LEU A 313 24.88 -7.55 6.12
C LEU A 313 24.90 -8.81 6.97
N PHE A 314 25.27 -9.97 6.39
CA PHE A 314 25.11 -11.26 7.04
C PHE A 314 26.29 -11.68 7.92
N ARG A 315 27.46 -11.06 7.74
CA ARG A 315 28.60 -11.31 8.61
C ARG A 315 28.90 -10.11 9.51
N VAL A 316 29.22 -8.95 8.93
CA VAL A 316 29.68 -7.80 9.74
C VAL A 316 28.57 -7.28 10.64
N TYR A 317 27.39 -6.95 10.09
CA TYR A 317 26.28 -6.45 10.88
C TYR A 317 25.80 -7.49 11.91
N GLN A 318 25.56 -8.74 11.49
CA GLN A 318 25.03 -9.80 12.36
C GLN A 318 25.98 -10.13 13.52
N THR A 319 27.30 -10.06 13.30
CA THR A 319 28.28 -10.25 14.37
C THR A 319 28.20 -9.14 15.44
N ASN A 320 27.93 -7.92 15.01
CA ASN A 320 27.83 -6.75 15.92
C ASN A 320 26.46 -6.63 16.58
N HIS A 321 25.42 -7.28 16.04
CA HIS A 321 24.04 -7.22 16.53
C HIS A 321 23.44 -8.64 16.61
N PRO A 322 23.96 -9.50 17.51
CA PRO A 322 23.53 -10.91 17.62
C PRO A 322 22.11 -11.06 18.19
N ASP A 323 21.58 -10.04 18.82
CA ASP A 323 20.24 -9.93 19.39
C ASP A 323 19.16 -9.59 18.37
N ILE A 324 19.54 -9.19 17.14
CA ILE A 324 18.61 -8.91 16.05
C ILE A 324 18.58 -10.09 15.09
N GLU A 325 17.41 -10.71 14.95
CA GLU A 325 17.21 -11.82 14.03
C GLU A 325 16.99 -11.32 12.60
N LEU A 326 17.87 -11.73 11.66
CA LEU A 326 17.66 -11.51 10.23
C LEU A 326 17.03 -12.77 9.61
N ARG A 327 15.81 -12.63 9.07
CA ARG A 327 15.11 -13.68 8.33
C ARG A 327 15.05 -13.33 6.85
N CYS A 328 15.46 -14.27 5.98
CA CYS A 328 15.35 -14.10 4.54
C CYS A 328 14.14 -14.87 4.01
N ILE A 329 13.35 -14.22 3.15
CA ILE A 329 12.22 -14.85 2.46
C ILE A 329 12.32 -14.60 0.95
N ASN A 330 11.65 -15.43 0.15
CA ASN A 330 11.63 -15.35 -1.31
C ASN A 330 13.02 -15.31 -1.96
N THR A 331 13.99 -15.96 -1.33
CA THR A 331 15.34 -16.17 -1.90
C THR A 331 15.31 -17.17 -3.05
N ASN A 332 16.33 -17.12 -3.89
CA ASN A 332 16.64 -18.13 -4.89
C ASN A 332 18.00 -18.79 -4.59
N GLU A 333 18.35 -19.86 -5.30
CA GLU A 333 19.60 -20.59 -5.08
C GLU A 333 20.87 -19.71 -5.17
N THR A 334 20.87 -18.68 -6.02
CA THR A 334 22.02 -17.78 -6.18
C THR A 334 22.22 -16.93 -4.94
N ILE A 335 21.13 -16.38 -4.42
CA ILE A 335 21.12 -15.58 -3.17
C ILE A 335 21.51 -16.46 -1.99
N ASP A 336 20.91 -17.66 -1.85
CA ASP A 336 21.21 -18.59 -0.75
C ASP A 336 22.68 -18.98 -0.74
N ARG A 337 23.27 -19.29 -1.90
CA ARG A 337 24.71 -19.58 -2.02
C ARG A 337 25.58 -18.39 -1.62
N MET A 338 25.17 -17.16 -1.96
CA MET A 338 25.93 -15.96 -1.60
C MET A 338 25.89 -15.72 -0.08
N ILE A 339 24.71 -15.86 0.55
CA ILE A 339 24.54 -15.73 2.00
C ILE A 339 25.39 -16.80 2.70
N HIS A 340 25.28 -18.06 2.26
CA HIS A 340 26.01 -19.17 2.87
C HIS A 340 27.54 -18.98 2.82
N ARG A 341 28.09 -18.48 1.72
CA ARG A 341 29.53 -18.16 1.60
C ARG A 341 30.03 -17.13 2.61
N THR A 342 29.17 -16.22 3.08
CA THR A 342 29.56 -15.17 4.03
C THR A 342 29.41 -15.61 5.49
N THR A 343 28.60 -16.64 5.76
CA THR A 343 28.31 -17.14 7.12
C THR A 343 29.18 -18.31 7.53
N ILE A 344 29.83 -19.00 6.56
CA ILE A 344 30.81 -20.07 6.85
C ILE A 344 32.20 -19.44 6.95
N LYS A 345 32.70 -19.29 8.16
CA LYS A 345 34.11 -19.14 8.51
C LYS A 345 34.42 -20.00 9.71
#